data_f379d7832d2d3bdd35cc1430afbe3db0
#
_entry.id   f379d7832d2d3bdd35cc1430afbe3db0
#
_cell.length_a   1.000
_cell.length_b   1.000
_cell.length_c   1.000
_cell.angle_alpha   90.00
_cell.angle_beta   90.00
_cell.angle_gamma   90.00
#
_symmetry.space_group_name_H-M   'P 1'
#
loop_
_entity.id
_entity.type
_entity.pdbx_description
1 polymer ?
#
loop_
_entity_poly.entity_id
_entity_poly.type
_entity_poly.pdbx_seq_one_letter_code
_entity_poly.pdbx_strand_id
1 'polypeptide(L)'
;MVTETAAICAYLADAFPEAGLAPDPKNRADYYRWIFFTSGPVEAAFSNKAAGWEPTPERQRMFGYGNYDLAINTLEKALTGKTYVAGDRFSAADLFVGANVNFMLQFNLLDPRPAFTDYAARMTDRDAYRRAKEIDGKLIAEAQARQPAATPA
;
A
#
# COMPACT_ATOMS: atom_id res chain seq x y z
N MET A 1 5.68 20.79 6.52
CA MET A 1 5.15 20.01 5.37
C MET A 1 5.61 18.58 5.52
N VAL A 2 4.72 17.60 5.36
CA VAL A 2 5.08 16.16 5.31
C VAL A 2 4.78 15.65 3.91
N THR A 3 5.74 14.97 3.31
CA THR A 3 5.63 14.30 2.00
C THR A 3 5.78 12.81 2.18
N GLU A 4 5.66 12.01 1.13
CA GLU A 4 5.70 10.55 1.12
C GLU A 4 4.50 9.91 1.83
N THR A 5 3.69 9.15 1.10
CA THR A 5 2.44 8.56 1.63
C THR A 5 2.66 7.75 2.90
N ALA A 6 3.75 6.98 2.98
CA ALA A 6 4.11 6.20 4.17
C ALA A 6 4.37 7.11 5.38
N ALA A 7 5.12 8.21 5.17
CA ALA A 7 5.42 9.17 6.23
C ALA A 7 4.17 9.97 6.64
N ILE A 8 3.30 10.33 5.69
CA ILE A 8 2.03 11.01 5.98
C ILE A 8 1.14 10.11 6.84
N CYS A 9 0.99 8.82 6.49
CA CYS A 9 0.21 7.86 7.27
C CYS A 9 0.75 7.73 8.71
N ALA A 10 2.06 7.57 8.87
CA ALA A 10 2.69 7.44 10.19
C ALA A 10 2.56 8.73 11.01
N TYR A 11 2.80 9.89 10.40
CA TYR A 11 2.69 11.18 11.06
C TYR A 11 1.27 11.47 11.55
N LEU A 12 0.25 11.24 10.71
CA LEU A 12 -1.14 11.47 11.09
C LEU A 12 -1.58 10.53 12.22
N ALA A 13 -1.13 9.26 12.20
CA ALA A 13 -1.42 8.31 13.27
C ALA A 13 -0.80 8.73 14.62
N ASP A 14 0.35 9.41 14.60
CA ASP A 14 0.99 9.94 15.80
C ASP A 14 0.41 11.29 16.23
N ALA A 15 0.07 12.16 15.28
CA ALA A 15 -0.48 13.50 15.55
C ALA A 15 -1.92 13.44 16.09
N PHE A 16 -2.65 12.37 15.79
CA PHE A 16 -4.04 12.14 16.23
C PHE A 16 -4.17 10.79 16.96
N PRO A 17 -3.58 10.66 18.16
CA PRO A 17 -3.52 9.39 18.89
C PRO A 17 -4.90 8.85 19.27
N GLU A 18 -5.90 9.72 19.41
CA GLU A 18 -7.30 9.36 19.67
C GLU A 18 -7.94 8.53 18.55
N ALA A 19 -7.41 8.61 17.33
CA ALA A 19 -7.85 7.77 16.21
C ALA A 19 -7.42 6.30 16.35
N GLY A 20 -6.46 6.00 17.25
CA GLY A 20 -5.99 4.65 17.55
C GLY A 20 -5.29 3.96 16.39
N LEU A 21 -4.73 4.72 15.44
CA LEU A 21 -4.11 4.19 14.21
C LEU A 21 -2.62 3.84 14.36
N ALA A 22 -1.98 4.23 15.46
CA ALA A 22 -0.63 3.77 15.80
C ALA A 22 -0.69 2.81 17.00
N PRO A 23 0.06 1.70 16.99
CA PRO A 23 0.25 0.89 18.19
C PRO A 23 1.00 1.64 19.30
N ASP A 24 0.96 1.12 20.52
CA ASP A 24 1.81 1.62 21.60
C ASP A 24 3.28 1.70 21.12
N PRO A 25 4.02 2.78 21.46
CA PRO A 25 5.41 2.96 21.02
C PRO A 25 6.34 1.77 21.22
N LYS A 26 6.10 0.97 22.27
CA LYS A 26 6.89 -0.24 22.55
C LYS A 26 6.58 -1.40 21.63
N ASN A 27 5.44 -1.35 20.90
CA ASN A 27 4.92 -2.44 20.07
C ASN A 27 4.90 -2.07 18.56
N ARG A 28 5.74 -1.12 18.12
CA ARG A 28 5.75 -0.59 16.75
C ARG A 28 6.70 -1.30 15.79
N ALA A 29 7.34 -2.39 16.18
CA ALA A 29 8.30 -3.07 15.31
C ALA A 29 7.67 -3.53 13.98
N ASP A 30 6.61 -4.31 14.03
CA ASP A 30 5.90 -4.77 12.84
C ASP A 30 5.16 -3.63 12.10
N TYR A 31 4.66 -2.65 12.84
CA TYR A 31 4.03 -1.45 12.28
C TYR A 31 4.97 -0.71 11.31
N TYR A 32 6.18 -0.36 11.76
CA TYR A 32 7.18 0.29 10.91
C TYR A 32 7.71 -0.66 9.84
N ARG A 33 7.97 -1.92 10.19
CA ARG A 33 8.46 -2.91 9.26
C ARG A 33 7.61 -2.97 8.01
N TRP A 34 6.28 -3.10 8.15
CA TRP A 34 5.40 -3.30 7.01
C TRP A 34 5.11 -2.02 6.23
N ILE A 35 5.08 -0.86 6.90
CA ILE A 35 5.03 0.43 6.20
C ILE A 35 6.27 0.59 5.32
N PHE A 36 7.47 0.44 5.87
CA PHE A 36 8.72 0.65 5.12
C PHE A 36 9.01 -0.48 4.13
N PHE A 37 8.64 -1.71 4.42
CA PHE A 37 8.77 -2.81 3.46
C PHE A 37 7.89 -2.59 2.22
N THR A 38 6.69 -2.07 2.40
CA THR A 38 5.77 -1.79 1.30
C THR A 38 6.20 -0.55 0.51
N SER A 39 6.65 0.53 1.16
CA SER A 39 7.08 1.75 0.48
C SER A 39 8.47 1.68 -0.17
N GLY A 40 9.26 0.68 0.12
CA GLY A 40 10.56 0.47 -0.49
C GLY A 40 10.62 -0.83 -1.29
N PRO A 41 10.90 -1.97 -0.65
CA PRO A 41 11.05 -3.25 -1.34
C PRO A 41 9.90 -3.62 -2.28
N VAL A 42 8.64 -3.53 -1.81
CA VAL A 42 7.47 -3.91 -2.63
C VAL A 42 7.29 -2.94 -3.79
N GLU A 43 7.35 -1.63 -3.53
CA GLU A 43 7.21 -0.62 -4.57
C GLU A 43 8.29 -0.75 -5.64
N ALA A 44 9.55 -0.91 -5.25
CA ALA A 44 10.65 -1.12 -6.20
C ALA A 44 10.47 -2.40 -7.01
N ALA A 45 10.03 -3.49 -6.38
CA ALA A 45 9.82 -4.77 -7.05
C ALA A 45 8.76 -4.68 -8.14
N PHE A 46 7.56 -4.13 -7.84
CA PHE A 46 6.50 -4.07 -8.84
C PHE A 46 6.75 -3.00 -9.90
N SER A 47 7.33 -1.84 -9.54
CA SER A 47 7.62 -0.78 -10.48
C SER A 47 8.66 -1.19 -11.51
N ASN A 48 9.74 -1.87 -11.06
CA ASN A 48 10.75 -2.38 -11.95
C ASN A 48 10.19 -3.47 -12.87
N LYS A 49 9.39 -4.41 -12.34
CA LYS A 49 8.74 -5.44 -13.15
C LYS A 49 7.79 -4.82 -14.19
N ALA A 50 6.98 -3.85 -13.81
CA ALA A 50 6.08 -3.15 -14.72
C ALA A 50 6.85 -2.39 -15.82
N ALA A 51 8.05 -1.89 -15.52
CA ALA A 51 8.95 -1.28 -16.48
C ALA A 51 9.73 -2.29 -17.35
N GLY A 52 9.49 -3.60 -17.19
CA GLY A 52 10.17 -4.65 -17.92
C GLY A 52 11.62 -4.89 -17.49
N TRP A 53 11.96 -4.51 -16.26
CA TRP A 53 13.31 -4.66 -15.73
C TRP A 53 13.32 -5.53 -14.46
N GLU A 54 14.23 -6.49 -14.40
CA GLU A 54 14.50 -7.29 -13.21
C GLU A 54 16.03 -7.45 -13.01
N PRO A 55 16.52 -7.50 -11.77
CA PRO A 55 17.93 -7.74 -11.51
C PRO A 55 18.31 -9.16 -11.91
N THR A 56 19.47 -9.32 -12.56
CA THR A 56 20.01 -10.67 -12.83
C THR A 56 20.32 -11.40 -11.52
N PRO A 57 20.32 -12.75 -11.49
CA PRO A 57 20.55 -13.52 -10.26
C PRO A 57 21.79 -13.09 -9.48
N GLU A 58 22.89 -12.74 -10.18
CA GLU A 58 24.16 -12.32 -9.55
C GLU A 58 24.03 -10.94 -8.86
N ARG A 59 23.11 -10.10 -9.35
CA ARG A 59 22.92 -8.72 -8.86
C ARG A 59 21.81 -8.57 -7.82
N GLN A 60 20.97 -9.58 -7.61
CA GLN A 60 19.82 -9.49 -6.68
C GLN A 60 20.22 -9.03 -5.28
N ARG A 61 21.41 -9.40 -4.79
CA ARG A 61 21.90 -8.98 -3.47
C ARG A 61 22.23 -7.49 -3.36
N MET A 62 22.34 -6.79 -4.50
CA MET A 62 22.62 -5.34 -4.53
C MET A 62 21.35 -4.49 -4.36
N PHE A 63 20.17 -5.11 -4.53
CA PHE A 63 18.87 -4.42 -4.44
C PHE A 63 18.15 -4.81 -3.16
N GLY A 64 17.61 -3.83 -2.44
CA GLY A 64 16.95 -4.04 -1.17
C GLY A 64 15.72 -4.97 -1.20
N TYR A 65 15.13 -5.18 -2.37
CA TYR A 65 14.02 -6.13 -2.56
C TYR A 65 14.45 -7.50 -3.08
N GLY A 66 15.72 -7.67 -3.51
CA GLY A 66 16.22 -8.90 -4.11
C GLY A 66 15.66 -9.12 -5.51
N ASN A 67 14.49 -9.72 -5.62
CA ASN A 67 13.72 -9.87 -6.85
C ASN A 67 12.21 -9.75 -6.55
N TYR A 68 11.39 -9.68 -7.60
CA TYR A 68 9.94 -9.55 -7.48
C TYR A 68 9.32 -10.66 -6.63
N ASP A 69 9.63 -11.91 -6.93
CA ASP A 69 9.03 -13.05 -6.22
C ASP A 69 9.38 -13.06 -4.74
N LEU A 70 10.61 -12.71 -4.37
CA LEU A 70 11.03 -12.63 -2.98
C LEU A 70 10.25 -11.56 -2.22
N ALA A 71 10.10 -10.37 -2.79
CA ALA A 71 9.35 -9.27 -2.18
C ALA A 71 7.87 -9.63 -2.04
N ILE A 72 7.22 -10.14 -3.09
CA ILE A 72 5.81 -10.47 -3.10
C ILE A 72 5.48 -11.67 -2.22
N ASN A 73 6.28 -12.73 -2.25
CA ASN A 73 6.09 -13.88 -1.36
C ASN A 73 6.30 -13.51 0.12
N THR A 74 7.18 -12.54 0.40
CA THR A 74 7.36 -12.02 1.77
C THR A 74 6.12 -11.25 2.22
N LEU A 75 5.52 -10.43 1.35
CA LEU A 75 4.28 -9.73 1.62
C LEU A 75 3.11 -10.72 1.80
N GLU A 76 2.98 -11.72 0.92
CA GLU A 76 1.97 -12.77 1.04
C GLU A 76 2.03 -13.48 2.40
N LYS A 77 3.24 -13.92 2.78
CA LYS A 77 3.47 -14.56 4.08
C LYS A 77 3.08 -13.66 5.25
N ALA A 78 3.31 -12.35 5.13
CA ALA A 78 2.93 -11.40 6.17
C ALA A 78 1.42 -11.28 6.36
N LEU A 79 0.64 -11.45 5.30
CA LEU A 79 -0.82 -11.29 5.29
C LEU A 79 -1.57 -12.61 5.50
N THR A 80 -0.92 -13.75 5.23
CA THR A 80 -1.55 -15.07 5.33
C THR A 80 -2.02 -15.35 6.75
N GLY A 81 -3.32 -15.62 6.89
CA GLY A 81 -3.94 -15.98 8.18
C GLY A 81 -4.05 -14.83 9.19
N LYS A 82 -3.74 -13.60 8.77
CA LYS A 82 -3.83 -12.41 9.63
C LYS A 82 -4.99 -11.51 9.26
N THR A 83 -5.65 -10.95 10.26
CA THR A 83 -6.66 -9.89 10.07
C THR A 83 -5.98 -8.56 9.76
N TYR A 84 -4.93 -8.22 10.50
CA TYR A 84 -4.13 -7.00 10.37
C TYR A 84 -2.65 -7.34 10.26
N VAL A 85 -1.89 -6.53 9.52
CA VAL A 85 -0.49 -6.81 9.22
C VAL A 85 0.43 -6.62 10.44
N ALA A 86 0.07 -5.72 11.35
CA ALA A 86 0.95 -5.26 12.44
C ALA A 86 0.34 -5.42 13.83
N GLY A 87 -0.41 -6.49 14.09
CA GLY A 87 -0.98 -6.78 15.42
C GLY A 87 -2.45 -7.13 15.37
N ASP A 88 -3.17 -6.85 16.48
CA ASP A 88 -4.54 -7.31 16.68
C ASP A 88 -5.61 -6.26 16.31
N ARG A 89 -5.18 -5.07 15.92
CA ARG A 89 -6.05 -3.94 15.56
C ARG A 89 -5.63 -3.31 14.26
N PHE A 90 -6.62 -2.73 13.56
CA PHE A 90 -6.37 -1.90 12.40
C PHE A 90 -5.46 -0.71 12.76
N SER A 91 -4.46 -0.45 11.92
CA SER A 91 -3.47 0.61 12.09
C SER A 91 -3.20 1.34 10.77
N ALA A 92 -2.39 2.39 10.80
CA ALA A 92 -1.94 3.05 9.59
C ALA A 92 -1.05 2.14 8.71
N ALA A 93 -0.45 1.08 9.27
CA ALA A 93 0.22 0.06 8.49
C ALA A 93 -0.78 -0.70 7.59
N ASP A 94 -1.94 -1.08 8.12
CA ASP A 94 -3.00 -1.74 7.34
C ASP A 94 -3.59 -0.82 6.29
N LEU A 95 -3.75 0.46 6.61
CA LEU A 95 -4.21 1.46 5.66
C LEU A 95 -3.24 1.56 4.47
N PHE A 96 -1.95 1.70 4.74
CA PHE A 96 -0.93 1.86 3.71
C PHE A 96 -0.72 0.58 2.90
N VAL A 97 -0.50 -0.56 3.57
CA VAL A 97 -0.32 -1.87 2.92
C VAL A 97 -1.56 -2.26 2.12
N GLY A 98 -2.76 -2.10 2.71
CA GLY A 98 -4.01 -2.44 2.06
C GLY A 98 -4.31 -1.58 0.83
N ALA A 99 -4.02 -0.28 0.88
CA ALA A 99 -4.15 0.60 -0.27
C ALA A 99 -3.21 0.18 -1.42
N ASN A 100 -1.95 -0.18 -1.11
CA ASN A 100 -0.99 -0.65 -2.11
C ASN A 100 -1.39 -2.00 -2.71
N VAL A 101 -1.79 -2.98 -1.88
CA VAL A 101 -2.26 -4.29 -2.36
C VAL A 101 -3.48 -4.12 -3.26
N ASN A 102 -4.47 -3.32 -2.84
CA ASN A 102 -5.66 -3.06 -3.65
C ASN A 102 -5.31 -2.36 -4.97
N PHE A 103 -4.43 -1.37 -4.95
CA PHE A 103 -3.93 -0.71 -6.17
C PHE A 103 -3.28 -1.71 -7.12
N MET A 104 -2.34 -2.50 -6.63
CA MET A 104 -1.64 -3.48 -7.47
C MET A 104 -2.58 -4.52 -8.08
N LEU A 105 -3.60 -4.97 -7.34
CA LEU A 105 -4.63 -5.87 -7.87
C LEU A 105 -5.48 -5.21 -8.95
N GLN A 106 -5.92 -3.96 -8.75
CA GLN A 106 -6.75 -3.22 -9.70
C GLN A 106 -6.05 -2.96 -11.04
N PHE A 107 -4.73 -2.78 -11.02
CA PHE A 107 -3.93 -2.53 -12.23
C PHE A 107 -3.24 -3.79 -12.77
N ASN A 108 -3.60 -4.99 -12.29
CA ASN A 108 -3.00 -6.27 -12.69
C ASN A 108 -1.47 -6.32 -12.52
N LEU A 109 -0.94 -5.63 -11.53
CA LEU A 109 0.48 -5.62 -11.15
C LEU A 109 0.82 -6.72 -10.13
N LEU A 110 -0.20 -7.36 -9.58
CA LEU A 110 -0.11 -8.40 -8.55
C LEU A 110 -1.09 -9.53 -8.87
N ASP A 111 -0.59 -10.77 -8.83
CA ASP A 111 -1.45 -11.95 -8.99
C ASP A 111 -2.50 -12.00 -7.87
N PRO A 112 -3.77 -12.34 -8.19
CA PRO A 112 -4.86 -12.35 -7.22
C PRO A 112 -4.83 -13.59 -6.30
N ARG A 113 -3.78 -13.70 -5.49
CA ARG A 113 -3.66 -14.76 -4.49
C ARG A 113 -4.63 -14.53 -3.33
N PRO A 114 -5.19 -15.58 -2.69
CA PRO A 114 -6.18 -15.43 -1.61
C PRO A 114 -5.74 -14.49 -0.49
N ALA A 115 -4.45 -14.54 -0.07
CA ALA A 115 -3.94 -13.65 0.98
C ALA A 115 -4.07 -12.16 0.61
N PHE A 116 -3.91 -11.80 -0.66
CA PHE A 116 -4.02 -10.43 -1.14
C PHE A 116 -5.48 -10.01 -1.35
N THR A 117 -6.28 -10.85 -2.02
CA THR A 117 -7.68 -10.54 -2.30
C THR A 117 -8.51 -10.41 -1.04
N ASP A 118 -8.35 -11.33 -0.09
CA ASP A 118 -9.08 -11.30 1.17
C ASP A 118 -8.65 -10.12 2.05
N TYR A 119 -7.36 -9.80 2.06
CA TYR A 119 -6.85 -8.65 2.79
C TYR A 119 -7.35 -7.33 2.18
N ALA A 120 -7.25 -7.16 0.86
CA ALA A 120 -7.76 -5.98 0.17
C ALA A 120 -9.26 -5.80 0.39
N ALA A 121 -10.06 -6.87 0.32
CA ALA A 121 -11.49 -6.83 0.58
C ALA A 121 -11.79 -6.28 1.98
N ARG A 122 -11.10 -6.77 3.02
CA ARG A 122 -11.28 -6.25 4.39
C ARG A 122 -10.88 -4.79 4.54
N MET A 123 -9.83 -4.36 3.86
CA MET A 123 -9.34 -2.97 3.94
C MET A 123 -10.27 -2.00 3.22
N THR A 124 -10.93 -2.43 2.14
CA THR A 124 -11.86 -1.62 1.36
C THR A 124 -13.29 -1.66 1.89
N ASP A 125 -13.66 -2.66 2.68
CA ASP A 125 -14.99 -2.76 3.34
C ASP A 125 -15.06 -1.95 4.64
N ARG A 126 -14.65 -0.69 4.59
CA ARG A 126 -14.66 0.24 5.71
C ARG A 126 -15.38 1.52 5.33
N ASP A 127 -16.20 2.06 6.23
CA ASP A 127 -16.94 3.31 5.98
C ASP A 127 -15.99 4.47 5.63
N ALA A 128 -14.84 4.56 6.31
CA ALA A 128 -13.85 5.57 6.02
C ALA A 128 -13.28 5.46 4.60
N TYR A 129 -13.07 4.24 4.09
CA TYR A 129 -12.64 4.01 2.72
C TYR A 129 -13.73 4.45 1.72
N ARG A 130 -14.98 4.04 1.96
CA ARG A 130 -16.13 4.42 1.11
C ARG A 130 -16.28 5.95 1.04
N ARG A 131 -16.25 6.63 2.19
CA ARG A 131 -16.31 8.12 2.25
C ARG A 131 -15.15 8.77 1.49
N ALA A 132 -13.93 8.28 1.65
CA ALA A 132 -12.78 8.80 0.91
C ALA A 132 -12.97 8.65 -0.61
N LYS A 133 -13.44 7.49 -1.07
CA LYS A 133 -13.72 7.25 -2.49
C LYS A 133 -14.83 8.13 -3.05
N GLU A 134 -15.86 8.44 -2.26
CA GLU A 134 -16.91 9.39 -2.66
C GLU A 134 -16.36 10.81 -2.83
N ILE A 135 -15.50 11.26 -1.91
CA ILE A 135 -14.85 12.56 -1.99
C ILE A 135 -13.94 12.64 -3.21
N ASP A 136 -13.06 11.65 -3.39
CA ASP A 136 -12.16 11.56 -4.54
C ASP A 136 -12.93 11.53 -5.87
N GLY A 137 -13.99 10.73 -5.93
CA GLY A 137 -14.83 10.62 -7.12
C GLY A 137 -15.46 11.96 -7.54
N LYS A 138 -15.95 12.75 -6.57
CA LYS A 138 -16.47 14.10 -6.83
C LYS A 138 -15.38 15.04 -7.34
N LEU A 139 -14.22 15.07 -6.70
CA LEU A 139 -13.09 15.92 -7.09
C LEU A 139 -12.56 15.57 -8.48
N ILE A 140 -12.46 14.27 -8.81
CA ILE A 140 -12.05 13.79 -10.12
C ILE A 140 -13.05 14.22 -11.19
N ALA A 141 -14.35 14.02 -10.95
CA ALA A 141 -15.40 14.44 -11.89
C ALA A 141 -15.38 15.96 -12.15
N GLU A 142 -15.20 16.77 -11.10
CA GLU A 142 -15.06 18.21 -11.22
C GLU A 142 -13.82 18.61 -12.01
N ALA A 143 -12.68 17.94 -11.78
CA ALA A 143 -11.44 18.19 -12.50
C ALA A 143 -11.57 17.85 -14.00
N GLN A 144 -12.20 16.72 -14.32
CA GLN A 144 -12.47 16.30 -15.69
C GLN A 144 -13.41 17.28 -16.43
N ALA A 145 -14.44 17.77 -15.74
CA ALA A 145 -15.37 18.75 -16.32
C ALA A 145 -14.71 20.12 -16.64
N ARG A 146 -13.60 20.44 -15.98
CA ARG A 146 -12.83 21.67 -16.22
C ARG A 146 -11.77 21.54 -17.32
N GLN A 147 -11.45 20.32 -17.76
CA GLN A 147 -10.49 20.12 -18.87
C GLN A 147 -11.18 20.41 -20.19
N PRO A 148 -10.64 21.36 -21.04
CA PRO A 148 -11.14 21.55 -22.38
C PRO A 148 -10.98 20.25 -23.18
N ALA A 149 -11.97 19.92 -24.02
CA ALA A 149 -11.92 18.75 -24.88
C ALA A 149 -10.58 18.75 -25.64
N ALA A 150 -9.82 17.67 -25.53
CA ALA A 150 -8.56 17.53 -26.25
C ALA A 150 -8.87 17.70 -27.76
N THR A 151 -8.27 18.70 -28.38
CA THR A 151 -8.36 18.89 -29.83
C THR A 151 -7.70 17.66 -30.47
N PRO A 152 -8.43 16.89 -31.32
CA PRO A 152 -7.79 15.78 -32.02
C PRO A 152 -6.67 16.30 -32.92
N ALA A 153 -5.50 15.67 -32.82
CA ALA A 153 -4.34 15.95 -33.66
C ALA A 153 -4.54 15.43 -35.08
#